data_999ae16e6e91b013687078d04ce37aa7
#
_entry.id   999ae16e6e91b013687078d04ce37aa7
#
_cell.length_a   1.000
_cell.length_b   1.000
_cell.length_c   1.000
_cell.angle_alpha   90.00
_cell.angle_beta   90.00
_cell.angle_gamma   90.00
#
_symmetry.space_group_name_H-M   'P 1'
#
loop_
_entity.id
_entity.type
_entity.pdbx_description
1 polymer ?
#
loop_
_entity_poly.entity_id
_entity_poly.type
_entity_poly.pdbx_seq_one_letter_code
_entity_poly.pdbx_strand_id
1 'polypeptide(L)'
;MIQTVEEAFHSSEFKLILEQSESTINTNHECGFFYVFLAVAVILFLIQINTIIEIIPSLIATTIRWKESLNLEASSRLSRDRDLVAIFSIIPFCLIVYSYNLYSPQWMAGLGPNTRLWIVIGIFGLFFSIRTLLEHIFKPRRISMKSYKGVVRVAYSFFIILTIFLLLISGGAAIFDMEKESITNAMLWVSALTSVLYLIRKIQILNSCCSFFTGFLYLCALEILPTGVLVTSAVIF
;
A
#
# COMPACT_ATOMS: atom_id res chain seq x y z
N MET A 1 48.10 -27.51 31.38
CA MET A 1 46.87 -26.79 31.70
C MET A 1 46.74 -25.44 30.97
N ILE A 2 47.80 -24.91 30.37
CA ILE A 2 47.79 -23.62 29.63
C ILE A 2 47.43 -23.81 28.13
N GLN A 3 47.75 -24.98 27.54
CA GLN A 3 47.44 -25.26 26.14
C GLN A 3 45.93 -25.37 25.81
N THR A 4 45.12 -25.79 26.77
CA THR A 4 43.67 -25.94 26.58
C THR A 4 42.88 -24.63 26.54
N VAL A 5 43.45 -23.53 27.07
CA VAL A 5 42.80 -22.20 27.04
C VAL A 5 43.01 -21.52 25.69
N GLU A 6 44.21 -21.68 25.11
CA GLU A 6 44.53 -21.11 23.80
C GLU A 6 43.75 -21.78 22.64
N GLU A 7 43.57 -23.11 22.67
CA GLU A 7 42.73 -23.85 21.75
C GLU A 7 41.24 -23.49 21.87
N ALA A 8 40.75 -23.22 23.07
CA ALA A 8 39.36 -22.76 23.26
C ALA A 8 39.17 -21.35 22.76
N PHE A 9 40.16 -20.48 22.85
CA PHE A 9 40.08 -19.11 22.33
C PHE A 9 40.09 -19.09 20.79
N HIS A 10 40.97 -19.87 20.15
CA HIS A 10 41.00 -20.01 18.68
C HIS A 10 39.73 -20.64 18.12
N SER A 11 39.10 -21.59 18.81
CA SER A 11 37.84 -22.18 18.35
C SER A 11 36.64 -21.25 18.50
N SER A 12 36.66 -20.36 19.51
CA SER A 12 35.59 -19.37 19.69
C SER A 12 35.69 -18.21 18.71
N GLU A 13 36.90 -17.72 18.41
CA GLU A 13 37.10 -16.73 17.32
C GLU A 13 36.73 -17.28 15.96
N PHE A 14 37.11 -18.52 15.65
CA PHE A 14 36.78 -19.17 14.40
C PHE A 14 35.26 -19.40 14.24
N LYS A 15 34.55 -19.75 15.32
CA LYS A 15 33.09 -19.83 15.34
C LYS A 15 32.43 -18.46 15.12
N LEU A 16 32.91 -17.40 15.76
CA LEU A 16 32.43 -16.04 15.57
C LEU A 16 32.65 -15.56 14.13
N ILE A 17 33.80 -15.85 13.51
CA ILE A 17 34.08 -15.50 12.10
C ILE A 17 33.18 -16.28 11.15
N LEU A 18 32.92 -17.56 11.41
CA LEU A 18 32.00 -18.36 10.61
C LEU A 18 30.55 -17.86 10.74
N GLU A 19 30.09 -17.61 11.97
CA GLU A 19 28.76 -17.04 12.20
C GLU A 19 28.58 -15.66 11.55
N GLN A 20 29.63 -14.83 11.60
CA GLN A 20 29.64 -13.52 10.96
C GLN A 20 29.71 -13.62 9.41
N SER A 21 30.40 -14.61 8.87
CA SER A 21 30.44 -14.88 7.43
C SER A 21 29.11 -15.50 6.92
N GLU A 22 28.50 -16.41 7.66
CA GLU A 22 27.17 -16.94 7.33
C GLU A 22 26.08 -15.86 7.42
N SER A 23 26.13 -14.98 8.43
CA SER A 23 25.21 -13.86 8.52
C SER A 23 25.36 -12.85 7.38
N THR A 24 26.61 -12.57 6.94
CA THR A 24 26.87 -11.69 5.78
C THR A 24 26.49 -12.31 4.45
N ILE A 25 26.67 -13.61 4.27
CA ILE A 25 26.25 -14.31 3.04
C ILE A 25 24.72 -14.40 2.97
N ASN A 26 24.06 -14.69 4.08
CA ASN A 26 22.59 -14.74 4.15
C ASN A 26 21.97 -13.36 3.93
N THR A 27 22.51 -12.29 4.52
CA THR A 27 22.02 -10.93 4.29
C THR A 27 22.16 -10.47 2.83
N ASN A 28 23.22 -10.87 2.13
CA ASN A 28 23.39 -10.54 0.70
C ASN A 28 22.37 -11.28 -0.21
N HIS A 29 22.03 -12.52 0.12
CA HIS A 29 21.03 -13.27 -0.65
C HIS A 29 19.59 -12.81 -0.32
N GLU A 30 19.36 -12.40 0.92
CA GLU A 30 18.06 -11.88 1.38
C GLU A 30 17.74 -10.49 0.83
N CYS A 31 18.73 -9.63 0.63
CA CYS A 31 18.57 -8.34 -0.04
C CYS A 31 18.32 -8.45 -1.55
N GLY A 32 18.72 -9.55 -2.21
CA GLY A 32 18.63 -9.70 -3.66
C GLY A 32 17.20 -9.55 -4.20
N PHE A 33 16.22 -10.17 -3.57
CA PHE A 33 14.81 -10.09 -3.99
C PHE A 33 14.22 -8.69 -3.82
N PHE A 34 14.56 -7.99 -2.75
CA PHE A 34 14.10 -6.62 -2.54
C PHE A 34 14.57 -5.69 -3.66
N TYR A 35 15.83 -5.78 -4.06
CA TYR A 35 16.37 -4.97 -5.16
C TYR A 35 15.73 -5.31 -6.51
N VAL A 36 15.39 -6.58 -6.75
CA VAL A 36 14.66 -6.99 -7.97
C VAL A 36 13.25 -6.36 -7.98
N PHE A 37 12.52 -6.44 -6.87
CA PHE A 37 11.20 -5.79 -6.77
C PHE A 37 11.29 -4.28 -6.90
N LEU A 38 12.31 -3.66 -6.30
CA LEU A 38 12.55 -2.22 -6.43
C LEU A 38 12.84 -1.84 -7.90
N ALA A 39 13.70 -2.59 -8.60
CA ALA A 39 13.99 -2.37 -10.01
C ALA A 39 12.72 -2.51 -10.87
N VAL A 40 11.92 -3.55 -10.63
CA VAL A 40 10.62 -3.73 -11.31
C VAL A 40 9.68 -2.56 -11.04
N ALA A 41 9.57 -2.11 -9.79
CA ALA A 41 8.72 -0.97 -9.44
C ALA A 41 9.16 0.32 -10.15
N VAL A 42 10.47 0.59 -10.21
CA VAL A 42 11.02 1.76 -10.90
C VAL A 42 10.75 1.67 -12.40
N ILE A 43 10.99 0.53 -13.03
CA ILE A 43 10.73 0.32 -14.46
C ILE A 43 9.24 0.54 -14.77
N LEU A 44 8.34 -0.05 -13.99
CA LEU A 44 6.90 0.12 -14.16
C LEU A 44 6.47 1.59 -13.99
N PHE A 45 7.05 2.29 -13.01
CA PHE A 45 6.78 3.70 -12.79
C PHE A 45 7.24 4.55 -13.98
N LEU A 46 8.44 4.30 -14.52
CA LEU A 46 8.97 5.00 -15.69
C LEU A 46 8.12 4.76 -16.94
N ILE A 47 7.65 3.54 -17.17
CA ILE A 47 6.75 3.22 -18.29
C ILE A 47 5.43 3.99 -18.18
N GLN A 48 4.94 4.19 -16.97
CA GLN A 48 3.63 4.81 -16.74
C GLN A 48 3.67 6.31 -16.51
N ILE A 49 4.85 6.93 -16.42
CA ILE A 49 4.98 8.34 -16.04
C ILE A 49 4.15 9.27 -16.93
N ASN A 50 4.11 9.02 -18.22
CA ASN A 50 3.31 9.82 -19.16
C ASN A 50 1.80 9.67 -18.89
N THR A 51 1.34 8.44 -18.63
CA THR A 51 -0.06 8.16 -18.28
C THR A 51 -0.43 8.79 -16.95
N ILE A 52 0.47 8.74 -15.97
CA ILE A 52 0.28 9.38 -14.65
C ILE A 52 0.13 10.90 -14.82
N ILE A 53 1.00 11.54 -15.61
CA ILE A 53 0.94 12.99 -15.85
C ILE A 53 -0.38 13.39 -16.52
N GLU A 54 -0.87 12.62 -17.50
CA GLU A 54 -2.17 12.86 -18.13
C GLU A 54 -3.35 12.74 -17.15
N ILE A 55 -3.27 11.84 -16.17
CA ILE A 55 -4.35 11.55 -15.23
C ILE A 55 -4.31 12.48 -14.01
N ILE A 56 -3.16 13.00 -13.58
CA ILE A 56 -3.00 13.85 -12.38
C ILE A 56 -4.03 14.99 -12.32
N PRO A 57 -4.24 15.81 -13.37
CA PRO A 57 -5.22 16.91 -13.30
C PRO A 57 -6.63 16.40 -13.00
N SER A 58 -7.00 15.28 -13.60
CA SER A 58 -8.29 14.62 -13.37
C SER A 58 -8.41 14.04 -11.96
N LEU A 59 -7.35 13.45 -11.41
CA LEU A 59 -7.29 12.94 -10.04
C LEU A 59 -7.45 14.08 -9.02
N ILE A 60 -6.75 15.20 -9.22
CA ILE A 60 -6.89 16.39 -8.37
C ILE A 60 -8.31 16.95 -8.45
N ALA A 61 -8.89 17.05 -9.66
CA ALA A 61 -10.25 17.50 -9.85
C ALA A 61 -11.27 16.60 -9.12
N THR A 62 -11.08 15.27 -9.13
CA THR A 62 -11.95 14.32 -8.39
C THR A 62 -11.84 14.50 -6.88
N THR A 63 -10.67 14.90 -6.37
CA THR A 63 -10.47 15.18 -4.94
C THR A 63 -11.20 16.45 -4.52
N ILE A 64 -11.25 17.47 -5.38
CA ILE A 64 -11.90 18.76 -5.08
C ILE A 64 -13.40 18.70 -5.35
N ARG A 65 -13.83 18.09 -6.47
CA ARG A 65 -15.23 18.06 -6.93
C ARG A 65 -15.73 16.63 -7.15
N TRP A 66 -16.71 16.19 -6.36
CA TRP A 66 -17.25 14.82 -6.49
C TRP A 66 -17.90 14.54 -7.85
N LYS A 67 -18.45 15.58 -8.55
CA LYS A 67 -19.04 15.44 -9.88
C LYS A 67 -18.00 15.05 -10.94
N GLU A 68 -16.75 15.46 -10.76
CA GLU A 68 -15.67 15.13 -11.70
C GLU A 68 -15.33 13.63 -11.69
N SER A 69 -15.56 12.93 -10.59
CA SER A 69 -15.40 11.48 -10.56
C SER A 69 -16.41 10.77 -11.48
N LEU A 70 -17.61 11.32 -11.65
CA LEU A 70 -18.60 10.80 -12.60
C LEU A 70 -18.27 11.17 -14.06
N ASN A 71 -17.69 12.35 -14.27
CA ASN A 71 -17.22 12.79 -15.59
C ASN A 71 -16.04 11.95 -16.08
N LEU A 72 -15.12 11.58 -15.17
CA LEU A 72 -14.00 10.70 -15.47
C LEU A 72 -14.48 9.32 -15.95
N GLU A 73 -15.57 8.81 -15.39
CA GLU A 73 -16.21 7.56 -15.82
C GLU A 73 -16.90 7.69 -17.20
N ALA A 74 -17.23 8.88 -17.62
CA ALA A 74 -17.79 9.10 -18.95
C ALA A 74 -16.75 8.93 -20.06
N SER A 75 -15.46 9.15 -19.75
CA SER A 75 -14.33 8.90 -20.65
C SER A 75 -13.80 7.48 -20.48
N SER A 76 -14.09 6.60 -21.41
CA SER A 76 -13.65 5.19 -21.36
C SER A 76 -12.11 5.02 -21.36
N ARG A 77 -11.39 5.94 -22.04
CA ARG A 77 -9.92 5.93 -22.08
C ARG A 77 -9.33 6.27 -20.71
N LEU A 78 -9.67 7.42 -20.16
CA LEU A 78 -9.16 7.88 -18.86
C LEU A 78 -9.50 6.92 -17.71
N SER A 79 -10.70 6.34 -17.76
CA SER A 79 -11.15 5.35 -16.78
C SER A 79 -10.27 4.08 -16.80
N ARG A 80 -9.95 3.56 -17.99
CA ARG A 80 -9.09 2.38 -18.15
C ARG A 80 -7.66 2.69 -17.75
N ASP A 81 -7.13 3.82 -18.14
CA ASP A 81 -5.76 4.24 -17.86
C ASP A 81 -5.56 4.41 -16.34
N ARG A 82 -6.54 5.01 -15.63
CA ARG A 82 -6.57 5.07 -14.17
C ARG A 82 -6.56 3.68 -13.53
N ASP A 83 -7.40 2.75 -14.00
CA ASP A 83 -7.50 1.41 -13.43
C ASP A 83 -6.17 0.65 -13.60
N LEU A 84 -5.49 0.80 -14.74
CA LEU A 84 -4.16 0.25 -14.98
C LEU A 84 -3.11 0.86 -14.04
N VAL A 85 -3.05 2.18 -13.92
CA VAL A 85 -2.14 2.86 -13.00
C VAL A 85 -2.37 2.42 -11.56
N ALA A 86 -3.63 2.25 -11.12
CA ALA A 86 -3.94 1.76 -9.79
C ALA A 86 -3.39 0.36 -9.52
N ILE A 87 -3.55 -0.57 -10.47
CA ILE A 87 -3.05 -1.94 -10.33
C ILE A 87 -1.52 -1.95 -10.21
N PHE A 88 -0.83 -1.21 -11.07
CA PHE A 88 0.63 -1.16 -11.02
C PHE A 88 1.17 -0.39 -9.80
N SER A 89 0.40 0.53 -9.23
CA SER A 89 0.74 1.24 -7.99
C SER A 89 0.75 0.33 -6.74
N ILE A 90 0.20 -0.89 -6.83
CA ILE A 90 0.23 -1.85 -5.71
C ILE A 90 1.67 -2.24 -5.37
N ILE A 91 2.53 -2.43 -6.37
CA ILE A 91 3.92 -2.86 -6.16
C ILE A 91 4.73 -1.83 -5.36
N PRO A 92 4.86 -0.56 -5.82
CA PRO A 92 5.59 0.45 -5.05
C PRO A 92 4.95 0.73 -3.70
N PHE A 93 3.63 0.66 -3.57
CA PHE A 93 2.94 0.77 -2.29
C PHE A 93 3.38 -0.31 -1.30
N CYS A 94 3.37 -1.58 -1.69
CA CYS A 94 3.81 -2.69 -0.83
C CYS A 94 5.29 -2.57 -0.45
N LEU A 95 6.16 -2.10 -1.35
CA LEU A 95 7.57 -1.86 -1.05
C LEU A 95 7.75 -0.77 0.01
N ILE A 96 7.00 0.34 -0.08
CA ILE A 96 7.05 1.42 0.93
C ILE A 96 6.55 0.90 2.27
N VAL A 97 5.41 0.21 2.30
CA VAL A 97 4.85 -0.39 3.52
C VAL A 97 5.85 -1.32 4.20
N TYR A 98 6.56 -2.14 3.41
CA TYR A 98 7.60 -3.03 3.91
C TYR A 98 8.83 -2.26 4.41
N SER A 99 9.38 -1.30 3.64
CA SER A 99 10.61 -0.57 3.96
C SER A 99 10.50 0.27 5.23
N TYR A 100 9.33 0.87 5.45
CA TYR A 100 9.07 1.72 6.62
C TYR A 100 8.33 0.97 7.75
N ASN A 101 8.14 -0.34 7.63
CA ASN A 101 7.42 -1.17 8.60
C ASN A 101 6.05 -0.58 9.00
N LEU A 102 5.31 0.01 8.03
CA LEU A 102 3.98 0.57 8.28
C LEU A 102 2.96 -0.50 8.66
N TYR A 103 3.20 -1.74 8.25
CA TYR A 103 2.45 -2.92 8.64
C TYR A 103 3.42 -3.99 9.15
N SER A 104 3.58 -4.07 10.47
CA SER A 104 4.50 -5.03 11.11
C SER A 104 3.89 -5.62 12.37
N PRO A 105 2.91 -6.54 12.25
CA PRO A 105 2.34 -7.23 13.40
C PRO A 105 3.43 -8.05 14.13
N GLN A 106 3.26 -8.23 15.43
CA GLN A 106 4.28 -8.85 16.31
C GLN A 106 4.69 -10.27 15.85
N TRP A 107 3.76 -11.05 15.29
CA TRP A 107 4.06 -12.39 14.77
C TRP A 107 5.02 -12.41 13.59
N MET A 108 5.23 -11.27 12.91
CA MET A 108 6.22 -11.16 11.84
C MET A 108 7.64 -10.91 12.35
N ALA A 109 7.83 -10.58 13.63
CA ALA A 109 9.14 -10.18 14.17
C ALA A 109 10.23 -11.25 14.02
N GLY A 110 9.85 -12.54 14.06
CA GLY A 110 10.78 -13.68 13.90
C GLY A 110 11.00 -14.18 12.48
N LEU A 111 10.38 -13.53 11.47
CA LEU A 111 10.47 -13.99 10.08
C LEU A 111 11.62 -13.30 9.33
N GLY A 112 12.25 -14.03 8.42
CA GLY A 112 13.26 -13.47 7.52
C GLY A 112 12.71 -12.35 6.62
N PRO A 113 13.57 -11.41 6.16
CA PRO A 113 13.16 -10.22 5.43
C PRO A 113 12.41 -10.55 4.13
N ASN A 114 12.81 -11.59 3.40
CA ASN A 114 12.13 -12.03 2.19
C ASN A 114 10.71 -12.55 2.47
N THR A 115 10.56 -13.35 3.52
CA THR A 115 9.27 -13.90 3.93
C THR A 115 8.31 -12.78 4.34
N ARG A 116 8.81 -11.77 5.06
CA ARG A 116 8.03 -10.58 5.45
C ARG A 116 7.51 -9.81 4.23
N LEU A 117 8.36 -9.61 3.20
CA LEU A 117 7.95 -8.94 1.96
C LEU A 117 6.82 -9.70 1.26
N TRP A 118 6.96 -11.02 1.09
CA TRP A 118 5.93 -11.84 0.47
C TRP A 118 4.61 -11.84 1.24
N ILE A 119 4.68 -11.86 2.58
CA ILE A 119 3.49 -11.78 3.42
C ILE A 119 2.80 -10.42 3.28
N VAL A 120 3.54 -9.32 3.27
CA VAL A 120 2.96 -7.98 3.03
C VAL A 120 2.25 -7.92 1.69
N ILE A 121 2.89 -8.38 0.61
CA ILE A 121 2.29 -8.44 -0.72
C ILE A 121 1.03 -9.32 -0.71
N GLY A 122 1.10 -10.49 -0.04
CA GLY A 122 -0.02 -11.41 0.09
C GLY A 122 -1.21 -10.82 0.84
N ILE A 123 -0.98 -10.16 1.96
CA ILE A 123 -2.04 -9.53 2.78
C ILE A 123 -2.73 -8.40 2.00
N PHE A 124 -1.97 -7.50 1.39
CA PHE A 124 -2.56 -6.43 0.59
C PHE A 124 -3.24 -6.96 -0.68
N GLY A 125 -2.66 -7.95 -1.36
CA GLY A 125 -3.30 -8.62 -2.49
C GLY A 125 -4.63 -9.29 -2.10
N LEU A 126 -4.67 -9.97 -0.97
CA LEU A 126 -5.89 -10.56 -0.41
C LEU A 126 -6.92 -9.50 -0.04
N PHE A 127 -6.48 -8.41 0.61
CA PHE A 127 -7.34 -7.28 0.97
C PHE A 127 -8.03 -6.67 -0.27
N PHE A 128 -7.27 -6.37 -1.33
CA PHE A 128 -7.82 -5.84 -2.56
C PHE A 128 -8.75 -6.83 -3.26
N SER A 129 -8.42 -8.12 -3.24
CA SER A 129 -9.23 -9.19 -3.83
C SER A 129 -10.56 -9.35 -3.10
N ILE A 130 -10.54 -9.43 -1.77
CA ILE A 130 -11.75 -9.53 -0.94
C ILE A 130 -12.62 -8.29 -1.14
N ARG A 131 -12.05 -7.10 -1.15
CA ARG A 131 -12.76 -5.86 -1.36
C ARG A 131 -13.47 -5.85 -2.72
N THR A 132 -12.78 -6.20 -3.80
CA THR A 132 -13.35 -6.28 -5.15
C THR A 132 -14.47 -7.31 -5.22
N LEU A 133 -14.29 -8.45 -4.56
CA LEU A 133 -15.31 -9.49 -4.47
C LEU A 133 -16.57 -9.00 -3.74
N LEU A 134 -16.39 -8.34 -2.59
CA LEU A 134 -17.51 -7.77 -1.83
C LEU A 134 -18.25 -6.70 -2.64
N GLU A 135 -17.55 -5.83 -3.35
CA GLU A 135 -18.15 -4.84 -4.25
C GLU A 135 -18.96 -5.51 -5.37
N HIS A 136 -18.52 -6.66 -5.86
CA HIS A 136 -19.26 -7.41 -6.90
C HIS A 136 -20.53 -8.07 -6.33
N ILE A 137 -20.47 -8.66 -5.14
CA ILE A 137 -21.58 -9.36 -4.48
C ILE A 137 -22.64 -8.36 -3.99
N PHE A 138 -22.22 -7.29 -3.32
CA PHE A 138 -23.14 -6.32 -2.68
C PHE A 138 -23.56 -5.18 -3.60
N LYS A 139 -23.75 -5.47 -4.90
CA LYS A 139 -24.23 -4.49 -5.84
C LYS A 139 -25.66 -4.05 -5.54
N PRO A 140 -25.92 -2.77 -5.20
CA PRO A 140 -27.26 -2.27 -4.89
C PRO A 140 -28.15 -2.26 -6.15
N ARG A 141 -29.29 -2.93 -6.11
CA ARG A 141 -30.22 -3.05 -7.25
C ARG A 141 -30.84 -1.73 -7.72
N ARG A 142 -30.83 -0.70 -6.87
CA ARG A 142 -31.49 0.60 -7.13
C ARG A 142 -30.58 1.68 -7.70
N ILE A 143 -29.27 1.45 -7.80
CA ILE A 143 -28.30 2.43 -8.30
C ILE A 143 -28.10 2.26 -9.82
N SER A 144 -28.03 3.38 -10.56
CA SER A 144 -27.68 3.33 -11.97
C SER A 144 -26.27 2.74 -12.16
N MET A 145 -26.06 1.96 -13.23
CA MET A 145 -24.76 1.33 -13.51
C MET A 145 -23.62 2.34 -13.61
N LYS A 146 -23.86 3.54 -14.12
CA LYS A 146 -22.85 4.60 -14.24
C LYS A 146 -22.44 5.14 -12.87
N SER A 147 -23.41 5.46 -12.02
CA SER A 147 -23.12 5.96 -10.67
C SER A 147 -22.45 4.92 -9.81
N TYR A 148 -22.84 3.64 -9.90
CA TYR A 148 -22.22 2.56 -9.17
C TYR A 148 -20.74 2.40 -9.55
N LYS A 149 -20.42 2.37 -10.84
CA LYS A 149 -19.03 2.34 -11.31
C LYS A 149 -18.22 3.53 -10.77
N GLY A 150 -18.79 4.73 -10.74
CA GLY A 150 -18.15 5.90 -10.15
C GLY A 150 -17.83 5.72 -8.67
N VAL A 151 -18.77 5.20 -7.87
CA VAL A 151 -18.57 4.92 -6.43
C VAL A 151 -17.44 3.91 -6.18
N VAL A 152 -17.40 2.81 -6.95
CA VAL A 152 -16.38 1.77 -6.81
C VAL A 152 -15.00 2.32 -7.19
N ARG A 153 -14.92 3.04 -8.28
CA ARG A 153 -13.65 3.46 -8.87
C ARG A 153 -13.02 4.70 -8.24
N VAL A 154 -13.75 5.45 -7.42
CA VAL A 154 -13.17 6.51 -6.57
C VAL A 154 -12.02 5.97 -5.72
N ALA A 155 -12.14 4.75 -5.24
CA ALA A 155 -11.09 4.09 -4.48
C ALA A 155 -9.74 4.02 -5.23
N TYR A 156 -9.77 3.69 -6.51
CA TYR A 156 -8.55 3.63 -7.33
C TYR A 156 -7.88 5.01 -7.45
N SER A 157 -8.68 6.07 -7.61
CA SER A 157 -8.16 7.43 -7.65
C SER A 157 -7.46 7.84 -6.36
N PHE A 158 -8.08 7.57 -5.21
CA PHE A 158 -7.48 7.87 -3.92
C PHE A 158 -6.28 6.98 -3.58
N PHE A 159 -6.28 5.73 -4.02
CA PHE A 159 -5.15 4.83 -3.87
C PHE A 159 -3.92 5.32 -4.67
N ILE A 160 -4.11 5.78 -5.91
CA ILE A 160 -3.03 6.37 -6.71
C ILE A 160 -2.48 7.62 -6.01
N ILE A 161 -3.36 8.52 -5.56
CA ILE A 161 -2.97 9.75 -4.85
C ILE A 161 -2.17 9.40 -3.59
N LEU A 162 -2.65 8.45 -2.79
CA LEU A 162 -1.93 7.97 -1.60
C LEU A 162 -0.54 7.46 -1.97
N THR A 163 -0.43 6.58 -2.96
CA THR A 163 0.84 6.01 -3.38
C THR A 163 1.82 7.09 -3.86
N ILE A 164 1.35 8.10 -4.61
CA ILE A 164 2.17 9.23 -5.04
C ILE A 164 2.68 10.03 -3.83
N PHE A 165 1.82 10.35 -2.85
CA PHE A 165 2.24 11.04 -1.64
C PHE A 165 3.27 10.24 -0.84
N LEU A 166 3.08 8.94 -0.68
CA LEU A 166 4.04 8.08 0.01
C LEU A 166 5.39 8.03 -0.72
N LEU A 167 5.38 7.97 -2.06
CA LEU A 167 6.59 8.03 -2.87
C LEU A 167 7.32 9.38 -2.71
N LEU A 168 6.58 10.50 -2.68
CA LEU A 168 7.16 11.83 -2.46
C LEU A 168 7.79 11.96 -1.07
N ILE A 169 7.12 11.45 -0.03
CA ILE A 169 7.66 11.44 1.34
C ILE A 169 8.90 10.55 1.40
N SER A 170 8.86 9.34 0.83
CA SER A 170 9.99 8.42 0.81
C SER A 170 11.18 9.00 0.05
N GLY A 171 10.95 9.61 -1.12
CA GLY A 171 11.99 10.27 -1.92
C GLY A 171 12.57 11.50 -1.22
N GLY A 172 11.73 12.34 -0.62
CA GLY A 172 12.16 13.50 0.17
C GLY A 172 12.98 13.08 1.38
N ALA A 173 12.56 12.04 2.09
CA ALA A 173 13.29 11.50 3.24
C ALA A 173 14.70 11.03 2.88
N ALA A 174 14.87 10.42 1.70
CA ALA A 174 16.19 9.98 1.22
C ALA A 174 17.11 11.15 0.89
N ILE A 175 16.57 12.34 0.55
CA ILE A 175 17.37 13.55 0.24
C ILE A 175 17.77 14.30 1.51
N PHE A 176 16.88 14.35 2.51
CA PHE A 176 17.04 15.18 3.71
C PHE A 176 17.58 14.40 4.92
N ASP A 177 17.95 13.11 4.79
CA ASP A 177 18.44 12.24 5.87
C ASP A 177 17.58 12.33 7.15
N MET A 178 16.25 12.34 6.99
CA MET A 178 15.31 12.46 8.08
C MET A 178 15.28 11.19 8.93
N GLU A 179 15.01 11.34 10.23
CA GLU A 179 14.85 10.23 11.15
C GLU A 179 13.68 9.32 10.74
N LYS A 180 13.92 8.00 10.72
CA LYS A 180 12.97 7.00 10.25
C LYS A 180 11.62 7.06 10.98
N GLU A 181 11.63 7.34 12.27
CA GLU A 181 10.42 7.45 13.09
C GLU A 181 9.53 8.62 12.64
N SER A 182 10.14 9.77 12.39
CA SER A 182 9.44 10.97 11.90
C SER A 182 8.79 10.73 10.53
N ILE A 183 9.50 10.03 9.64
CA ILE A 183 9.00 9.67 8.30
C ILE A 183 7.80 8.71 8.42
N THR A 184 7.92 7.68 9.27
CA THR A 184 6.84 6.71 9.49
C THR A 184 5.59 7.39 10.03
N ASN A 185 5.73 8.30 10.99
CA ASN A 185 4.63 9.09 11.51
C ASN A 185 3.99 9.98 10.45
N ALA A 186 4.80 10.67 9.62
CA ALA A 186 4.28 11.46 8.50
C ALA A 186 3.50 10.62 7.50
N MET A 187 3.99 9.43 7.14
CA MET A 187 3.30 8.49 6.24
C MET A 187 1.97 8.01 6.83
N LEU A 188 1.91 7.71 8.13
CA LEU A 188 0.69 7.31 8.82
C LEU A 188 -0.35 8.44 8.81
N TRP A 189 0.06 9.69 9.10
CA TRP A 189 -0.82 10.84 9.06
C TRP A 189 -1.39 11.10 7.65
N VAL A 190 -0.54 11.02 6.63
CA VAL A 190 -0.98 11.18 5.23
C VAL A 190 -1.94 10.06 4.83
N SER A 191 -1.67 8.83 5.24
CA SER A 191 -2.56 7.68 4.98
C SER A 191 -3.92 7.85 5.66
N ALA A 192 -3.93 8.29 6.92
CA ALA A 192 -5.15 8.56 7.67
C ALA A 192 -5.96 9.69 7.03
N LEU A 193 -5.32 10.83 6.70
CA LEU A 193 -5.97 11.96 6.05
C LEU A 193 -6.58 11.57 4.69
N THR A 194 -5.82 10.88 3.87
CA THR A 194 -6.29 10.40 2.55
C THR A 194 -7.47 9.45 2.70
N SER A 195 -7.45 8.56 3.69
CA SER A 195 -8.55 7.64 3.98
C SER A 195 -9.82 8.38 4.42
N VAL A 196 -9.69 9.40 5.27
CA VAL A 196 -10.83 10.23 5.70
C VAL A 196 -11.42 10.99 4.50
N LEU A 197 -10.59 11.62 3.68
CA LEU A 197 -11.05 12.32 2.46
C LEU A 197 -11.76 11.36 1.49
N TYR A 198 -11.22 10.17 1.30
CA TYR A 198 -11.83 9.12 0.51
C TYR A 198 -13.23 8.75 1.02
N LEU A 199 -13.38 8.50 2.34
CA LEU A 199 -14.67 8.17 2.95
C LEU A 199 -15.68 9.29 2.77
N ILE A 200 -15.29 10.55 3.00
CA ILE A 200 -16.15 11.73 2.81
C ILE A 200 -16.64 11.79 1.35
N ARG A 201 -15.74 11.61 0.38
CA ARG A 201 -16.10 11.62 -1.05
C ARG A 201 -17.04 10.49 -1.41
N LYS A 202 -16.78 9.30 -0.92
CA LYS A 202 -17.64 8.14 -1.18
C LYS A 202 -19.04 8.34 -0.61
N ILE A 203 -19.16 8.90 0.60
CA ILE A 203 -20.46 9.27 1.22
C ILE A 203 -21.19 10.31 0.36
N GLN A 204 -20.51 11.36 -0.12
CA GLN A 204 -21.13 12.40 -0.94
C GLN A 204 -21.74 11.83 -2.24
N ILE A 205 -21.02 10.91 -2.90
CA ILE A 205 -21.52 10.28 -4.12
C ILE A 205 -22.67 9.32 -3.80
N LEU A 206 -22.57 8.52 -2.74
CA LEU A 206 -23.63 7.60 -2.33
C LEU A 206 -24.93 8.35 -1.93
N ASN A 207 -24.82 9.46 -1.21
CA ASN A 207 -25.97 10.27 -0.84
C ASN A 207 -26.67 10.92 -2.04
N SER A 208 -25.96 11.15 -3.14
CA SER A 208 -26.56 11.66 -4.38
C SER A 208 -27.37 10.60 -5.13
N CYS A 209 -27.13 9.31 -4.86
CA CYS A 209 -27.68 8.19 -5.60
C CYS A 209 -28.62 7.30 -4.78
N CYS A 210 -28.52 7.33 -3.46
CA CYS A 210 -29.26 6.48 -2.52
C CYS A 210 -29.75 7.25 -1.30
N SER A 211 -30.66 6.62 -0.51
CA SER A 211 -30.99 7.10 0.80
C SER A 211 -29.75 7.04 1.71
N PHE A 212 -29.60 8.04 2.57
CA PHE A 212 -28.45 8.19 3.50
C PHE A 212 -28.17 6.89 4.28
N PHE A 213 -29.20 6.24 4.79
CA PHE A 213 -29.08 5.03 5.60
C PHE A 213 -28.51 3.84 4.80
N THR A 214 -28.96 3.66 3.56
CA THR A 214 -28.44 2.62 2.67
C THR A 214 -26.99 2.89 2.29
N GLY A 215 -26.63 4.14 2.01
CA GLY A 215 -25.25 4.54 1.72
C GLY A 215 -24.32 4.33 2.89
N PHE A 216 -24.77 4.65 4.10
CA PHE A 216 -23.99 4.46 5.33
C PHE A 216 -23.74 2.98 5.64
N LEU A 217 -24.76 2.11 5.56
CA LEU A 217 -24.60 0.66 5.76
C LEU A 217 -23.65 0.05 4.73
N TYR A 218 -23.76 0.47 3.47
CA TYR A 218 -22.88 0.02 2.39
C TYR A 218 -21.42 0.40 2.68
N LEU A 219 -21.17 1.62 3.14
CA LEU A 219 -19.84 2.10 3.48
C LEU A 219 -19.26 1.36 4.69
N CYS A 220 -20.05 1.14 5.73
CA CYS A 220 -19.63 0.39 6.92
C CYS A 220 -19.21 -1.04 6.55
N ALA A 221 -20.02 -1.74 5.75
CA ALA A 221 -19.77 -3.12 5.40
C ALA A 221 -18.60 -3.31 4.43
N LEU A 222 -18.42 -2.40 3.47
CA LEU A 222 -17.44 -2.56 2.39
C LEU A 222 -16.11 -1.85 2.62
N GLU A 223 -16.10 -0.79 3.42
CA GLU A 223 -14.89 0.01 3.64
C GLU A 223 -14.40 -0.07 5.08
N ILE A 224 -15.27 0.25 6.04
CA ILE A 224 -14.85 0.35 7.43
C ILE A 224 -14.50 -1.02 7.99
N LEU A 225 -15.29 -2.05 7.70
CA LEU A 225 -15.07 -3.39 8.23
C LEU A 225 -13.75 -4.01 7.71
N PRO A 226 -13.47 -4.12 6.38
CA PRO A 226 -12.21 -4.71 5.92
C PRO A 226 -10.99 -3.89 6.33
N THR A 227 -11.09 -2.55 6.28
CA THR A 227 -9.97 -1.68 6.70
C THR A 227 -9.76 -1.76 8.20
N GLY A 228 -10.83 -1.83 9.00
CA GLY A 228 -10.76 -2.04 10.44
C GLY A 228 -10.07 -3.35 10.80
N VAL A 229 -10.41 -4.44 10.13
CA VAL A 229 -9.74 -5.75 10.31
C VAL A 229 -8.24 -5.65 9.99
N LEU A 230 -7.88 -4.98 8.88
CA LEU A 230 -6.47 -4.80 8.51
C LEU A 230 -5.70 -4.00 9.57
N VAL A 231 -6.25 -2.86 10.03
CA VAL A 231 -5.62 -2.02 11.06
C VAL A 231 -5.54 -2.75 12.40
N THR A 232 -6.61 -3.42 12.80
CA THR A 232 -6.65 -4.20 14.06
C THR A 232 -5.63 -5.33 14.04
N SER A 233 -5.47 -6.02 12.89
CA SER A 233 -4.45 -7.06 12.74
C SER A 233 -3.02 -6.53 12.84
N ALA A 234 -2.78 -5.27 12.46
CA ALA A 234 -1.47 -4.63 12.58
C ALA A 234 -1.13 -4.21 14.02
N VAL A 235 -2.15 -3.88 14.83
CA VAL A 235 -1.96 -3.32 16.20
C VAL A 235 -2.01 -4.40 17.28
N ILE A 236 -2.91 -5.39 17.14
CA ILE A 236 -3.16 -6.38 18.19
C ILE A 236 -2.28 -7.64 18.03
N PHE A 237 -2.01 -8.05 16.80
CA PHE A 237 -1.24 -9.26 16.47
C PHE A 237 0.15 -8.93 15.96
#